data_7cf8b5b75dc553ec2012d3eb84f70e5d
#
_entry.id   7cf8b5b75dc553ec2012d3eb84f70e5d
#
_cell.length_a   1.000
_cell.length_b   1.000
_cell.length_c   1.000
_cell.angle_alpha   90.00
_cell.angle_beta   90.00
_cell.angle_gamma   90.00
#
_symmetry.space_group_name_H-M   'P 1'
#
loop_
_entity.id
_entity.type
_entity.pdbx_description
1 polymer ?
#
loop_
_entity_poly.entity_id
_entity_poly.type
_entity_poly.pdbx_seq_one_letter_code
_entity_poly.pdbx_strand_id
1 'polypeptide(L)'
;MNKSCKYCGKIHPKDFECPQKPKRIWHKNKQTKDRFRSTNAWQKVRKAVYQRDLGLCQWCLHNGRYTAGQEVHHIVPLAEDFDLRLEKTNLILLCVPCHKMADDYDIPADKLGEIARDNELKE
;
A
#
# COMPACT_ATOMS: atom_id res chain seq x y z
N MET A 1 -15.12 35.48 9.77
CA MET A 1 -15.43 35.98 8.43
C MET A 1 -15.92 34.83 7.57
N ASN A 2 -17.06 35.00 6.90
CA ASN A 2 -17.62 33.94 6.06
C ASN A 2 -16.98 33.92 4.69
N LYS A 3 -16.78 32.73 4.14
CA LYS A 3 -16.25 32.56 2.79
C LYS A 3 -17.18 31.68 1.98
N SER A 4 -17.19 31.93 0.67
CA SER A 4 -17.86 31.06 -0.27
C SER A 4 -17.20 29.69 -0.27
N CYS A 5 -17.97 28.65 -0.04
CA CYS A 5 -17.44 27.27 0.02
C CYS A 5 -17.34 26.70 -1.39
N LYS A 6 -16.14 26.29 -1.78
CA LYS A 6 -15.90 25.70 -3.10
C LYS A 6 -16.47 24.29 -3.26
N TYR A 7 -16.86 23.64 -2.16
CA TYR A 7 -17.37 22.27 -2.21
C TYR A 7 -18.89 22.20 -2.35
N CYS A 8 -19.63 23.07 -1.67
CA CYS A 8 -21.09 23.04 -1.69
C CYS A 8 -21.72 24.31 -2.26
N GLY A 9 -20.93 25.36 -2.55
CA GLY A 9 -21.40 26.63 -3.09
C GLY A 9 -22.09 27.54 -2.09
N LYS A 10 -22.19 27.13 -0.83
CA LYS A 10 -22.79 27.93 0.23
C LYS A 10 -21.74 28.73 0.98
N ILE A 11 -22.16 29.72 1.72
CA ILE A 11 -21.28 30.54 2.54
C ILE A 11 -21.16 29.92 3.94
N HIS A 12 -19.93 29.71 4.39
CA HIS A 12 -19.65 29.17 5.72
C HIS A 12 -18.70 30.08 6.48
N PRO A 13 -18.71 30.02 7.83
CA PRO A 13 -17.64 30.61 8.63
C PRO A 13 -16.29 29.99 8.22
N LYS A 14 -15.22 30.74 8.42
CA LYS A 14 -13.88 30.31 8.02
C LYS A 14 -13.46 28.98 8.66
N ASP A 15 -13.84 28.77 9.91
CA ASP A 15 -13.49 27.58 10.69
C ASP A 15 -14.52 26.46 10.57
N PHE A 16 -15.61 26.69 9.83
CA PHE A 16 -16.63 25.67 9.61
C PHE A 16 -16.12 24.59 8.67
N GLU A 17 -16.28 23.34 9.06
CA GLU A 17 -15.91 22.20 8.24
C GLU A 17 -17.10 21.76 7.40
N CYS A 18 -17.00 21.93 6.08
CA CYS A 18 -18.08 21.58 5.18
C CYS A 18 -18.25 20.06 5.08
N PRO A 19 -19.48 19.51 5.30
CA PRO A 19 -19.70 18.07 5.19
C PRO A 19 -19.41 17.50 3.79
N GLN A 20 -19.45 18.34 2.76
CA GLN A 20 -19.17 17.92 1.39
C GLN A 20 -17.70 18.00 1.03
N LYS A 21 -16.87 18.49 1.94
CA LYS A 21 -15.43 18.53 1.76
C LYS A 21 -14.88 17.10 1.80
N PRO A 22 -14.10 16.67 0.80
CA PRO A 22 -13.49 15.35 0.83
C PRO A 22 -12.58 15.19 2.05
N LYS A 23 -12.57 14.02 2.65
CA LYS A 23 -11.67 13.73 3.75
C LYS A 23 -10.22 13.79 3.23
N ARG A 24 -9.36 14.48 3.99
CA ARG A 24 -7.96 14.69 3.60
C ARG A 24 -7.05 13.52 3.96
N ILE A 25 -7.55 12.31 3.87
CA ILE A 25 -6.77 11.12 4.21
C ILE A 25 -5.58 10.98 3.26
N TRP A 26 -5.79 11.24 1.97
CA TRP A 26 -4.79 11.03 0.93
C TRP A 26 -3.52 11.88 1.10
N HIS A 27 -3.65 13.16 1.50
CA HIS A 27 -2.46 14.01 1.60
C HIS A 27 -1.65 13.75 2.87
N LYS A 28 -2.33 13.43 3.97
CA LYS A 28 -1.63 12.90 5.14
C LYS A 28 -0.84 11.67 4.73
N ASN A 29 -1.46 10.82 3.91
CA ASN A 29 -0.85 9.58 3.48
C ASN A 29 0.38 9.79 2.61
N LYS A 30 0.43 10.83 1.78
CA LYS A 30 1.60 11.07 0.94
C LYS A 30 2.84 11.37 1.78
N GLN A 31 2.76 12.36 2.68
CA GLN A 31 3.86 12.68 3.58
C GLN A 31 4.18 11.56 4.54
N THR A 32 3.14 10.91 5.05
CA THR A 32 3.29 9.78 5.96
C THR A 32 3.95 8.60 5.26
N LYS A 33 3.60 8.32 4.01
CA LYS A 33 4.22 7.27 3.21
C LYS A 33 5.70 7.54 2.99
N ASP A 34 6.06 8.78 2.67
CA ASP A 34 7.47 9.14 2.46
C ASP A 34 8.28 8.99 3.73
N ARG A 35 7.74 9.45 4.86
CA ARG A 35 8.37 9.28 6.15
C ARG A 35 8.50 7.82 6.53
N PHE A 36 7.43 7.05 6.32
CA PHE A 36 7.41 5.63 6.62
C PHE A 36 8.47 4.87 5.83
N ARG A 37 8.58 5.14 4.53
CA ARG A 37 9.55 4.46 3.66
C ARG A 37 10.99 4.70 4.06
N SER A 38 11.27 5.81 4.74
CA SER A 38 12.61 6.12 5.21
C SER A 38 12.89 5.59 6.62
N THR A 39 11.92 4.94 7.28
CA THR A 39 12.12 4.41 8.63
C THR A 39 12.97 3.14 8.62
N ASN A 40 13.72 2.93 9.70
CA ASN A 40 14.48 1.70 9.89
C ASN A 40 13.54 0.48 10.01
N ALA A 41 12.40 0.65 10.64
CA ALA A 41 11.40 -0.42 10.78
C ALA A 41 10.95 -0.93 9.41
N TRP A 42 10.63 -0.02 8.48
CA TRP A 42 10.25 -0.40 7.13
C TRP A 42 11.38 -1.10 6.38
N GLN A 43 12.59 -0.55 6.47
CA GLN A 43 13.73 -1.14 5.76
C GLN A 43 14.01 -2.57 6.23
N LYS A 44 13.88 -2.83 7.54
CA LYS A 44 14.05 -4.17 8.09
C LYS A 44 12.97 -5.14 7.59
N VAL A 45 11.71 -4.71 7.63
CA VAL A 45 10.60 -5.55 7.19
C VAL A 45 10.67 -5.80 5.68
N ARG A 46 10.98 -4.78 4.90
CA ARG A 46 11.15 -4.88 3.46
C ARG A 46 12.23 -5.91 3.11
N LYS A 47 13.36 -5.84 3.79
CA LYS A 47 14.45 -6.80 3.58
C LYS A 47 14.03 -8.21 3.96
N ALA A 48 13.32 -8.37 5.07
CA ALA A 48 12.84 -9.67 5.51
C ALA A 48 11.86 -10.28 4.49
N VAL A 49 10.96 -9.49 3.94
CA VAL A 49 10.02 -9.96 2.91
C VAL A 49 10.78 -10.34 1.63
N TYR A 50 11.77 -9.53 1.23
CA TYR A 50 12.60 -9.84 0.08
C TYR A 50 13.27 -11.20 0.24
N GLN A 51 13.85 -11.46 1.40
CA GLN A 51 14.51 -12.74 1.70
C GLN A 51 13.51 -13.89 1.77
N ARG A 52 12.36 -13.67 2.44
CA ARG A 52 11.30 -14.67 2.52
C ARG A 52 10.84 -15.13 1.14
N ASP A 53 10.67 -14.17 0.24
CA ASP A 53 10.17 -14.41 -1.12
C ASP A 53 11.30 -14.76 -2.10
N LEU A 54 12.50 -15.00 -1.58
CA LEU A 54 13.67 -15.49 -2.33
C LEU A 54 14.11 -14.55 -3.46
N GLY A 55 13.82 -13.27 -3.33
CA GLY A 55 14.16 -12.28 -4.36
C GLY A 55 13.37 -12.41 -5.66
N LEU A 56 12.32 -13.22 -5.67
CA LEU A 56 11.52 -13.49 -6.86
C LEU A 56 10.15 -12.85 -6.78
N CYS A 57 9.65 -12.37 -7.93
CA CYS A 57 8.26 -11.94 -8.02
C CYS A 57 7.33 -13.11 -7.72
N GLN A 58 6.53 -12.98 -6.68
CA GLN A 58 5.68 -14.08 -6.23
C GLN A 58 4.51 -14.36 -7.16
N TRP A 59 4.00 -13.33 -7.85
CA TRP A 59 2.95 -13.56 -8.83
C TRP A 59 3.46 -14.29 -10.07
N CYS A 60 4.65 -13.90 -10.57
CA CYS A 60 5.27 -14.64 -11.67
C CYS A 60 5.56 -16.08 -11.26
N LEU A 61 6.07 -16.28 -10.06
CA LEU A 61 6.36 -17.63 -9.56
C LEU A 61 5.09 -18.48 -9.46
N HIS A 62 3.99 -17.89 -8.99
CA HIS A 62 2.70 -18.56 -8.93
C HIS A 62 2.22 -19.01 -10.32
N ASN A 63 2.60 -18.30 -11.35
CA ASN A 63 2.26 -18.61 -12.74
C ASN A 63 3.37 -19.39 -13.46
N GLY A 64 4.31 -19.96 -12.74
CA GLY A 64 5.35 -20.81 -13.28
C GLY A 64 6.52 -20.07 -13.94
N ARG A 65 6.73 -18.79 -13.62
CA ARG A 65 7.82 -17.99 -14.17
C ARG A 65 8.77 -17.55 -13.07
N TYR A 66 10.06 -17.48 -13.41
CA TYR A 66 11.09 -17.00 -12.51
C TYR A 66 11.48 -15.59 -12.92
N THR A 67 10.97 -14.60 -12.22
CA THR A 67 11.25 -13.19 -12.49
C THR A 67 11.77 -12.54 -11.20
N ALA A 68 12.85 -11.77 -11.30
CA ALA A 68 13.39 -11.06 -10.15
C ALA A 68 12.34 -10.09 -9.60
N GLY A 69 12.13 -10.12 -8.28
CA GLY A 69 11.27 -9.17 -7.60
C GLY A 69 12.02 -7.87 -7.38
N GLN A 70 11.32 -6.75 -7.51
CA GLN A 70 11.93 -5.43 -7.40
C GLN A 70 11.28 -4.55 -6.35
N GLU A 71 10.01 -4.79 -6.05
CA GLU A 71 9.26 -3.94 -5.13
C GLU A 71 8.45 -4.77 -4.17
N VAL A 72 8.43 -4.36 -2.90
CA VAL A 72 7.56 -4.96 -1.88
C VAL A 72 6.24 -4.20 -1.91
N HIS A 73 5.17 -4.91 -2.25
CA HIS A 73 3.84 -4.36 -2.43
C HIS A 73 3.01 -4.52 -1.15
N HIS A 74 2.29 -3.47 -0.77
CA HIS A 74 1.27 -3.55 0.29
C HIS A 74 -0.03 -4.04 -0.34
N ILE A 75 -0.47 -5.23 0.05
CA ILE A 75 -1.67 -5.86 -0.51
C ILE A 75 -2.90 -5.01 -0.18
N VAL A 76 -3.08 -4.65 1.11
CA VAL A 76 -3.98 -3.59 1.51
C VAL A 76 -3.19 -2.29 1.47
N PRO A 77 -3.56 -1.33 0.61
CA PRO A 77 -2.79 -0.09 0.47
C PRO A 77 -2.65 0.69 1.77
N LEU A 78 -1.54 1.40 1.91
CA LEU A 78 -1.30 2.26 3.08
C LEU A 78 -2.44 3.24 3.32
N ALA A 79 -3.05 3.74 2.24
CA ALA A 79 -4.15 4.69 2.33
C ALA A 79 -5.41 4.08 2.94
N GLU A 80 -5.61 2.77 2.81
CA GLU A 80 -6.78 2.07 3.35
C GLU A 80 -6.57 1.63 4.79
N ASP A 81 -5.40 1.11 5.12
CA ASP A 81 -5.09 0.65 6.47
C ASP A 81 -3.60 0.81 6.76
N PHE A 82 -3.25 1.93 7.38
CA PHE A 82 -1.87 2.23 7.72
C PHE A 82 -1.34 1.32 8.84
N ASP A 83 -2.21 0.74 9.65
CA ASP A 83 -1.81 -0.16 10.72
C ASP A 83 -1.19 -1.46 10.21
N LEU A 84 -1.50 -1.85 8.97
CA LEU A 84 -0.93 -3.03 8.34
C LEU A 84 0.41 -2.77 7.65
N ARG A 85 1.00 -1.58 7.81
CA ARG A 85 2.20 -1.17 7.08
C ARG A 85 3.42 -2.06 7.29
N LEU A 86 3.55 -2.66 8.46
CA LEU A 86 4.67 -3.54 8.80
C LEU A 86 4.27 -5.01 8.92
N GLU A 87 3.02 -5.34 8.60
CA GLU A 87 2.52 -6.70 8.69
C GLU A 87 3.01 -7.51 7.50
N LYS A 88 3.85 -8.51 7.75
CA LYS A 88 4.46 -9.31 6.68
C LYS A 88 3.44 -10.07 5.84
N THR A 89 2.30 -10.46 6.43
CA THR A 89 1.23 -11.12 5.68
C THR A 89 0.50 -10.16 4.73
N ASN A 90 0.72 -8.86 4.87
CA ASN A 90 0.20 -7.83 3.97
C ASN A 90 1.24 -7.38 2.94
N LEU A 91 2.40 -8.01 2.92
CA LEU A 91 3.51 -7.61 2.07
C LEU A 91 3.94 -8.76 1.17
N ILE A 92 4.23 -8.44 -0.09
CA ILE A 92 4.63 -9.44 -1.07
C ILE A 92 5.60 -8.80 -2.07
N LEU A 93 6.60 -9.57 -2.48
CA LEU A 93 7.59 -9.11 -3.45
C LEU A 93 7.06 -9.33 -4.87
N LEU A 94 7.08 -8.27 -5.68
CA LEU A 94 6.61 -8.30 -7.06
C LEU A 94 7.62 -7.62 -7.98
N CYS A 95 7.63 -8.02 -9.25
CA CYS A 95 8.34 -7.26 -10.28
C CYS A 95 7.53 -6.00 -10.64
N VAL A 96 8.14 -5.05 -11.34
CA VAL A 96 7.49 -3.78 -11.66
C VAL A 96 6.18 -3.97 -12.42
N PRO A 97 6.11 -4.78 -13.50
CA PRO A 97 4.83 -4.98 -14.19
C PRO A 97 3.74 -5.58 -13.30
N CYS A 98 4.09 -6.57 -12.47
CA CYS A 98 3.12 -7.19 -11.58
C CYS A 98 2.67 -6.24 -10.47
N HIS A 99 3.58 -5.41 -9.95
CA HIS A 99 3.24 -4.40 -8.96
C HIS A 99 2.20 -3.43 -9.52
N LYS A 100 2.39 -2.99 -10.77
CA LYS A 100 1.43 -2.11 -11.42
C LYS A 100 0.06 -2.79 -11.60
N MET A 101 0.07 -4.06 -12.03
CA MET A 101 -1.18 -4.80 -12.16
C MET A 101 -1.90 -4.97 -10.82
N ALA A 102 -1.15 -5.20 -9.75
CA ALA A 102 -1.72 -5.30 -8.41
C ALA A 102 -2.32 -3.97 -7.95
N ASP A 103 -1.65 -2.85 -8.22
CA ASP A 103 -2.16 -1.52 -7.91
C ASP A 103 -3.46 -1.21 -8.66
N ASP A 104 -3.57 -1.69 -9.89
CA ASP A 104 -4.76 -1.52 -10.73
C ASP A 104 -5.84 -2.57 -10.45
N TYR A 105 -5.64 -3.45 -9.46
CA TYR A 105 -6.54 -4.55 -9.09
C TYR A 105 -6.74 -5.56 -10.22
N ASP A 106 -5.82 -5.62 -11.18
CA ASP A 106 -5.81 -6.67 -12.21
C ASP A 106 -5.38 -8.02 -11.64
N ILE A 107 -4.66 -8.00 -10.51
CA ILE A 107 -4.35 -9.20 -9.73
C ILE A 107 -5.22 -9.17 -8.48
N PRO A 108 -5.99 -10.25 -8.19
CA PRO A 108 -6.83 -10.29 -7.01
C PRO A 108 -6.01 -10.18 -5.72
N ALA A 109 -6.41 -9.25 -4.84
CA ALA A 109 -5.70 -9.03 -3.58
C ALA A 109 -5.75 -10.25 -2.65
N ASP A 110 -6.85 -11.00 -2.67
CA ASP A 110 -6.99 -12.20 -1.86
C ASP A 110 -5.98 -13.28 -2.27
N LYS A 111 -5.67 -13.39 -3.56
CA LYS A 111 -4.65 -14.32 -4.05
C LYS A 111 -3.26 -13.93 -3.57
N LEU A 112 -2.95 -12.64 -3.64
CA LEU A 112 -1.67 -12.15 -3.11
C LEU A 112 -1.56 -12.39 -1.61
N GLY A 113 -2.64 -12.17 -0.88
CA GLY A 113 -2.71 -12.43 0.55
C GLY A 113 -2.47 -13.89 0.89
N GLU A 114 -3.03 -14.82 0.12
CA GLU A 114 -2.79 -16.25 0.31
C GLU A 114 -1.31 -16.59 0.14
N ILE A 115 -0.69 -16.08 -0.93
CA ILE A 115 0.73 -16.34 -1.18
C ILE A 115 1.59 -15.80 -0.05
N ALA A 116 1.32 -14.58 0.40
CA ALA A 116 2.08 -13.96 1.49
C ALA A 116 1.96 -14.75 2.78
N ARG A 117 0.75 -15.18 3.13
CA ARG A 117 0.52 -15.98 4.34
C ARG A 117 1.21 -17.33 4.26
N ASP A 118 1.14 -18.00 3.10
CA ASP A 118 1.79 -19.28 2.90
C ASP A 118 3.31 -19.16 3.04
N ASN A 119 3.89 -18.10 2.47
CA ASN A 119 5.32 -17.85 2.56
C ASN A 119 5.74 -17.56 4.00
N GLU A 120 4.93 -16.86 4.76
CA GLU A 120 5.21 -16.57 6.16
C GLU A 120 5.19 -17.82 7.03
N LEU A 121 4.31 -18.77 6.71
CA LEU A 121 4.23 -20.04 7.43
C LEU A 121 5.40 -20.98 7.15
N LYS A 122 6.08 -20.80 6.01
CA LYS A 122 7.22 -21.64 5.62
C LYS A 122 8.53 -21.23 6.29
N GLU A 123 8.58 -20.06 6.89
CA GLU A 123 9.77 -19.59 7.60
C GLU A 123 9.92 -20.15 9.00
#